data_88b3d8c96c0a258bbee38f9612d3340b
#
_entry.id   88b3d8c96c0a258bbee38f9612d3340b
#
_cell.length_a   1.000
_cell.length_b   1.000
_cell.length_c   1.000
_cell.angle_alpha   90.00
_cell.angle_beta   90.00
_cell.angle_gamma   90.00
#
_symmetry.space_group_name_H-M   'P 1'
#
loop_
_entity.id
_entity.type
_entity.pdbx_description
1 polymer ?
#
loop_
_entity_poly.entity_id
_entity_poly.type
_entity_poly.pdbx_seq_one_letter_code
_entity_poly.pdbx_strand_id
1 'polypeptide(L)'
;MSQEKNDISSLVSKIKIQARSGVITRREILQLNSNDYHISKLIQENFLKPLVPGIYLLADFPYPDYLDYILVSLKLEDPIICMISALNYHHMTLEFERCIHVAIPPRGKKVHIAFPPVCYYEYPEKTLEVGVEIINEPGWNIKVFNREKTLIDCLIFEEIYLEETIFEAFDSYLHYPKKNDPIRLFKYAEQFGVADKLNERLLSFASHQEIQIFYSQLKQK
;
A
#
# COMPACT_ATOMS: atom_id res chain seq x y z
N MET A 1 -3.87 11.25 -43.82
CA MET A 1 -3.21 12.22 -42.89
C MET A 1 -4.19 13.03 -42.06
N SER A 2 -5.25 13.66 -42.62
CA SER A 2 -6.19 14.46 -41.82
C SER A 2 -7.12 13.61 -40.96
N GLN A 3 -7.62 12.46 -41.44
CA GLN A 3 -8.51 11.55 -40.75
C GLN A 3 -7.80 10.83 -39.60
N GLU A 4 -6.58 10.38 -39.82
CA GLU A 4 -5.74 9.72 -38.83
C GLU A 4 -5.35 10.66 -37.66
N LYS A 5 -5.11 11.95 -37.92
CA LYS A 5 -4.90 12.94 -36.85
C LYS A 5 -6.16 13.16 -36.01
N ASN A 6 -7.33 13.14 -36.63
CA ASN A 6 -8.61 13.24 -35.91
C ASN A 6 -8.86 12.02 -35.02
N ASP A 7 -8.53 10.81 -35.52
CA ASP A 7 -8.69 9.55 -34.76
C ASP A 7 -7.78 9.52 -33.53
N ILE A 8 -6.51 9.96 -33.67
CA ILE A 8 -5.57 10.04 -32.53
C ILE A 8 -6.01 11.10 -31.53
N SER A 9 -6.44 12.28 -31.98
CA SER A 9 -6.92 13.34 -31.08
C SER A 9 -8.15 12.89 -30.28
N SER A 10 -9.07 12.18 -30.93
CA SER A 10 -10.24 11.54 -30.27
C SER A 10 -9.80 10.48 -29.24
N LEU A 11 -8.82 9.64 -29.60
CA LEU A 11 -8.29 8.61 -28.70
C LEU A 11 -7.61 9.24 -27.48
N VAL A 12 -6.81 10.28 -27.68
CA VAL A 12 -6.16 11.06 -26.60
C VAL A 12 -7.20 11.56 -25.58
N SER A 13 -8.29 12.14 -26.07
CA SER A 13 -9.36 12.65 -25.19
C SER A 13 -10.02 11.53 -24.38
N LYS A 14 -10.25 10.37 -25.00
CA LYS A 14 -10.80 9.20 -24.29
C LYS A 14 -9.84 8.63 -23.25
N ILE A 15 -8.54 8.57 -23.58
CA ILE A 15 -7.50 8.13 -22.65
C ILE A 15 -7.43 9.05 -21.43
N LYS A 16 -7.48 10.38 -21.62
CA LYS A 16 -7.49 11.34 -20.50
C LYS A 16 -8.67 11.17 -19.55
N ILE A 17 -9.83 10.79 -20.07
CA ILE A 17 -11.02 10.51 -19.27
C ILE A 17 -10.90 9.16 -18.54
N GLN A 18 -10.30 8.15 -19.18
CA GLN A 18 -10.21 6.79 -18.65
C GLN A 18 -9.07 6.63 -17.63
N ALA A 19 -7.97 7.39 -17.78
CA ALA A 19 -6.81 7.29 -16.92
C ALA A 19 -7.13 7.70 -15.48
N ARG A 20 -6.73 6.87 -14.52
CA ARG A 20 -6.89 7.11 -13.09
C ARG A 20 -5.56 7.57 -12.49
N SER A 21 -5.52 8.72 -11.83
CA SER A 21 -4.28 9.37 -11.41
C SER A 21 -3.22 9.39 -12.54
N GLY A 22 -3.67 9.61 -13.78
CA GLY A 22 -2.82 9.59 -14.97
C GLY A 22 -2.36 8.20 -15.44
N VAL A 23 -2.64 7.13 -14.69
CA VAL A 23 -2.24 5.75 -15.03
C VAL A 23 -3.32 5.06 -15.87
N ILE A 24 -2.89 4.37 -16.92
CA ILE A 24 -3.77 3.58 -17.80
C ILE A 24 -3.06 2.31 -18.27
N THR A 25 -3.83 1.22 -18.39
CA THR A 25 -3.30 -0.05 -18.87
C THR A 25 -3.44 -0.20 -20.38
N ARG A 26 -2.57 -1.05 -21.01
CA ARG A 26 -2.72 -1.47 -22.41
C ARG A 26 -4.13 -2.00 -22.70
N ARG A 27 -4.67 -2.82 -21.78
CA ARG A 27 -6.00 -3.39 -21.93
C ARG A 27 -7.09 -2.32 -22.03
N GLU A 28 -7.04 -1.32 -21.16
CA GLU A 28 -8.01 -0.20 -21.18
C GLU A 28 -7.88 0.61 -22.48
N ILE A 29 -6.64 0.90 -22.93
CA ILE A 29 -6.43 1.61 -24.20
C ILE A 29 -7.02 0.82 -25.38
N LEU A 30 -6.79 -0.48 -25.47
CA LEU A 30 -7.31 -1.31 -26.54
C LEU A 30 -8.85 -1.36 -26.57
N GLN A 31 -9.52 -1.24 -25.42
CA GLN A 31 -10.98 -1.14 -25.32
C GLN A 31 -11.56 0.18 -25.90
N LEU A 32 -10.73 1.18 -26.15
CA LEU A 32 -11.13 2.46 -26.74
C LEU A 32 -11.09 2.45 -28.30
N ASN A 33 -11.26 1.27 -28.92
CA ASN A 33 -11.14 1.07 -30.37
C ASN A 33 -9.75 1.45 -30.91
N SER A 34 -8.70 1.11 -30.19
CA SER A 34 -7.31 1.32 -30.56
C SER A 34 -6.55 0.01 -30.76
N ASN A 35 -5.29 0.10 -31.16
CA ASN A 35 -4.37 -1.02 -31.37
C ASN A 35 -2.95 -0.64 -30.90
N ASP A 36 -2.02 -1.58 -30.96
CA ASP A 36 -0.63 -1.38 -30.53
C ASP A 36 0.12 -0.31 -31.37
N TYR A 37 -0.26 -0.12 -32.62
CA TYR A 37 0.30 0.96 -33.44
C TYR A 37 -0.05 2.33 -32.84
N HIS A 38 -1.31 2.52 -32.41
CA HIS A 38 -1.73 3.77 -31.75
C HIS A 38 -0.98 3.99 -30.45
N ILE A 39 -0.78 2.94 -29.64
CA ILE A 39 -0.01 3.05 -28.37
C ILE A 39 1.44 3.47 -28.67
N SER A 40 2.08 2.81 -29.64
CA SER A 40 3.45 3.13 -30.04
C SER A 40 3.57 4.59 -30.53
N LYS A 41 2.59 5.06 -31.28
CA LYS A 41 2.54 6.44 -31.77
C LYS A 41 2.38 7.46 -30.63
N LEU A 42 1.49 7.15 -29.65
CA LEU A 42 1.30 8.01 -28.47
C LEU A 42 2.55 8.09 -27.58
N ILE A 43 3.35 7.03 -27.54
CA ILE A 43 4.65 7.02 -26.85
C ILE A 43 5.66 7.89 -27.64
N GLN A 44 5.74 7.73 -28.97
CA GLN A 44 6.64 8.52 -29.83
C GLN A 44 6.31 10.01 -29.80
N GLU A 45 5.04 10.36 -29.73
CA GLU A 45 4.56 11.74 -29.60
C GLU A 45 4.66 12.28 -28.15
N ASN A 46 5.29 11.51 -27.23
CA ASN A 46 5.46 11.84 -25.81
C ASN A 46 4.13 12.16 -25.10
N PHE A 47 3.06 11.50 -25.48
CA PHE A 47 1.76 11.58 -24.80
C PHE A 47 1.61 10.53 -23.69
N LEU A 48 2.21 9.36 -23.90
CA LEU A 48 2.27 8.27 -22.91
C LEU A 48 3.74 7.99 -22.55
N LYS A 49 3.99 7.80 -21.25
CA LYS A 49 5.26 7.30 -20.72
C LYS A 49 5.07 5.85 -20.27
N PRO A 50 5.82 4.87 -20.79
CA PRO A 50 5.76 3.50 -20.27
C PRO A 50 6.33 3.46 -18.86
N LEU A 51 5.56 2.88 -17.90
CA LEU A 51 5.99 2.62 -16.53
C LEU A 51 6.58 1.22 -16.41
N VAL A 52 5.77 0.24 -16.74
CA VAL A 52 6.13 -1.19 -16.84
C VAL A 52 5.40 -1.80 -18.05
N PRO A 53 5.76 -3.00 -18.50
CA PRO A 53 5.10 -3.62 -19.63
C PRO A 53 3.57 -3.63 -19.49
N GLY A 54 2.90 -2.93 -20.42
CA GLY A 54 1.44 -2.83 -20.48
C GLY A 54 0.78 -1.82 -19.55
N ILE A 55 1.54 -0.98 -18.84
CA ILE A 55 1.03 0.09 -18.00
C ILE A 55 1.76 1.40 -18.35
N TYR A 56 1.01 2.48 -18.50
CA TYR A 56 1.47 3.77 -18.96
C TYR A 56 0.99 4.89 -18.04
N LEU A 57 1.74 5.98 -18.01
CA LEU A 57 1.38 7.25 -17.39
C LEU A 57 1.17 8.29 -18.49
N LEU A 58 0.17 9.14 -18.33
CA LEU A 58 0.04 10.36 -19.15
C LEU A 58 1.26 11.24 -18.94
N ALA A 59 1.88 11.72 -20.02
CA ALA A 59 3.15 12.46 -19.93
C ALA A 59 3.04 13.82 -19.22
N ASP A 60 1.86 14.42 -19.27
CA ASP A 60 1.50 15.67 -18.59
C ASP A 60 0.95 15.48 -17.16
N PHE A 61 0.91 14.24 -16.67
CA PHE A 61 0.44 13.93 -15.31
C PHE A 61 1.61 13.71 -14.35
N PRO A 62 1.54 14.20 -13.12
CA PRO A 62 2.55 13.91 -12.11
C PRO A 62 2.55 12.42 -11.75
N TYR A 63 3.68 11.90 -11.27
CA TYR A 63 3.71 10.55 -10.71
C TYR A 63 2.83 10.49 -9.47
N PRO A 64 1.90 9.51 -9.36
CA PRO A 64 1.13 9.31 -8.14
C PRO A 64 2.03 9.02 -6.94
N ASP A 65 1.65 9.47 -5.75
CA ASP A 65 2.45 9.25 -4.53
C ASP A 65 2.61 7.75 -4.21
N TYR A 66 1.58 6.94 -4.51
CA TYR A 66 1.58 5.49 -4.26
C TYR A 66 1.68 4.68 -5.55
N LEU A 67 2.49 5.14 -6.51
CA LEU A 67 2.59 4.49 -7.82
C LEU A 67 2.93 3.00 -7.72
N ASP A 68 3.88 2.62 -6.86
CA ASP A 68 4.30 1.23 -6.71
C ASP A 68 3.18 0.35 -6.17
N TYR A 69 2.36 0.85 -5.24
CA TYR A 69 1.17 0.14 -4.73
C TYR A 69 0.08 0.02 -5.81
N ILE A 70 -0.10 1.06 -6.65
CA ILE A 70 -0.97 0.99 -7.83
C ILE A 70 -0.51 -0.11 -8.79
N LEU A 71 0.79 -0.15 -9.11
CA LEU A 71 1.36 -1.16 -10.02
C LEU A 71 1.16 -2.58 -9.48
N VAL A 72 1.33 -2.79 -8.18
CA VAL A 72 1.07 -4.06 -7.50
C VAL A 72 -0.41 -4.42 -7.58
N SER A 73 -1.32 -3.48 -7.29
CA SER A 73 -2.77 -3.71 -7.34
C SER A 73 -3.30 -4.01 -8.74
N LEU A 74 -2.60 -3.58 -9.79
CA LEU A 74 -2.93 -3.91 -11.18
C LEU A 74 -2.46 -5.31 -11.60
N LYS A 75 -1.53 -5.91 -10.86
CA LYS A 75 -0.92 -7.21 -11.19
C LYS A 75 -1.42 -8.35 -10.30
N LEU A 76 -1.85 -8.03 -9.11
CA LEU A 76 -2.35 -8.99 -8.12
C LEU A 76 -3.86 -8.84 -7.96
N GLU A 77 -4.51 -9.94 -7.64
CA GLU A 77 -5.92 -9.95 -7.28
C GLU A 77 -6.04 -9.58 -5.80
N ASP A 78 -6.63 -8.43 -5.54
CA ASP A 78 -6.98 -7.92 -4.20
C ASP A 78 -5.83 -7.93 -3.16
N PRO A 79 -4.64 -7.38 -3.47
CA PRO A 79 -3.51 -7.39 -2.56
C PRO A 79 -3.75 -6.48 -1.35
N ILE A 80 -3.23 -6.88 -0.17
CA ILE A 80 -3.23 -6.05 1.04
C ILE A 80 -1.77 -5.67 1.35
N ILE A 81 -1.48 -4.38 1.37
CA ILE A 81 -0.16 -3.85 1.74
C ILE A 81 0.06 -4.07 3.24
N CYS A 82 1.20 -4.64 3.62
CA CYS A 82 1.50 -5.03 4.99
C CYS A 82 2.96 -4.75 5.37
N MET A 83 3.37 -5.14 6.56
CA MET A 83 4.76 -5.12 7.03
C MET A 83 5.43 -3.74 6.86
N ILE A 84 6.67 -3.68 6.36
CA ILE A 84 7.44 -2.45 6.15
C ILE A 84 6.72 -1.47 5.21
N SER A 85 6.04 -1.98 4.17
CA SER A 85 5.25 -1.12 3.28
C SER A 85 4.11 -0.41 4.01
N ALA A 86 3.40 -1.10 4.92
CA ALA A 86 2.38 -0.48 5.74
C ALA A 86 2.97 0.50 6.78
N LEU A 87 4.12 0.19 7.38
CA LEU A 87 4.84 1.11 8.26
C LEU A 87 5.22 2.40 7.51
N ASN A 88 5.76 2.29 6.30
CA ASN A 88 6.12 3.44 5.45
C ASN A 88 4.89 4.26 5.07
N TYR A 89 3.79 3.61 4.67
CA TYR A 89 2.53 4.31 4.39
C TYR A 89 2.02 5.13 5.59
N HIS A 90 2.13 4.56 6.79
CA HIS A 90 1.72 5.23 8.02
C HIS A 90 2.76 6.20 8.59
N HIS A 91 3.91 6.36 7.94
CA HIS A 91 5.06 7.14 8.43
C HIS A 91 5.52 6.69 9.83
N MET A 92 5.59 5.38 10.03
CA MET A 92 5.98 4.74 11.30
C MET A 92 7.41 4.23 11.30
N THR A 93 8.12 4.30 10.20
CA THR A 93 9.53 3.94 10.06
C THR A 93 10.21 4.78 8.99
N LEU A 94 11.52 4.89 9.06
CA LEU A 94 12.39 5.43 8.00
C LEU A 94 13.12 4.32 7.24
N GLU A 95 12.81 3.05 7.53
CA GLU A 95 13.42 1.92 6.85
C GLU A 95 13.13 1.96 5.35
N PHE A 96 14.20 1.79 4.55
CA PHE A 96 14.09 1.79 3.09
C PHE A 96 13.37 0.53 2.60
N GLU A 97 12.29 0.74 1.86
CA GLU A 97 11.49 -0.31 1.26
C GLU A 97 12.16 -0.89 0.02
N ARG A 98 12.68 -2.12 0.13
CA ARG A 98 13.33 -2.83 -0.99
C ARG A 98 12.36 -3.58 -1.90
N CYS A 99 11.19 -3.92 -1.39
CA CYS A 99 10.12 -4.59 -2.11
C CYS A 99 8.77 -4.19 -1.49
N ILE A 100 7.71 -4.26 -2.26
CA ILE A 100 6.36 -4.04 -1.74
C ILE A 100 5.92 -5.28 -0.97
N HIS A 101 5.61 -5.11 0.31
CA HIS A 101 5.19 -6.17 1.22
C HIS A 101 3.69 -6.41 1.09
N VAL A 102 3.30 -7.63 0.71
CA VAL A 102 1.91 -7.99 0.42
C VAL A 102 1.48 -9.19 1.25
N ALA A 103 0.38 -9.04 1.97
CA ALA A 103 -0.28 -10.12 2.68
C ALA A 103 -1.10 -10.99 1.71
N ILE A 104 -0.98 -12.29 1.84
CA ILE A 104 -1.72 -13.29 1.07
C ILE A 104 -2.28 -14.38 2.01
N PRO A 105 -3.37 -15.08 1.64
CA PRO A 105 -3.82 -16.25 2.39
C PRO A 105 -2.79 -17.39 2.31
N PRO A 106 -2.87 -18.37 3.21
CA PRO A 106 -2.01 -19.54 3.18
C PRO A 106 -2.08 -20.25 1.83
N ARG A 107 -0.93 -20.59 1.26
CA ARG A 107 -0.81 -21.16 -0.09
C ARG A 107 -1.36 -20.26 -1.21
N GLY A 108 -1.52 -18.97 -0.93
CA GLY A 108 -1.92 -17.96 -1.90
C GLY A 108 -0.94 -17.91 -3.08
N LYS A 109 -1.45 -17.55 -4.25
CA LYS A 109 -0.64 -17.50 -5.47
C LYS A 109 0.38 -16.36 -5.39
N LYS A 110 1.68 -16.72 -5.43
CA LYS A 110 2.79 -15.77 -5.53
C LYS A 110 3.09 -15.51 -7.01
N VAL A 111 2.71 -14.34 -7.50
CA VAL A 111 2.95 -13.94 -8.90
C VAL A 111 4.30 -13.24 -8.98
N HIS A 112 5.15 -13.63 -9.94
CA HIS A 112 6.37 -12.90 -10.18
C HIS A 112 6.07 -11.55 -10.86
N ILE A 113 6.43 -10.47 -10.20
CA ILE A 113 6.34 -9.09 -10.71
C ILE A 113 7.76 -8.57 -10.90
N ALA A 114 8.11 -8.21 -12.13
CA ALA A 114 9.45 -7.74 -12.44
C ALA A 114 9.74 -6.37 -11.79
N PHE A 115 8.71 -5.51 -11.70
CA PHE A 115 8.79 -4.21 -11.04
C PHE A 115 7.37 -3.71 -10.66
N PRO A 116 7.22 -3.13 -9.45
CA PRO A 116 8.17 -3.17 -8.34
C PRO A 116 8.37 -4.60 -7.81
N PRO A 117 9.50 -4.91 -7.15
CA PRO A 117 9.68 -6.19 -6.46
C PRO A 117 8.61 -6.38 -5.39
N VAL A 118 8.13 -7.62 -5.19
CA VAL A 118 7.10 -7.93 -4.20
C VAL A 118 7.57 -9.04 -3.26
N CYS A 119 7.39 -8.79 -1.96
CA CYS A 119 7.60 -9.77 -0.90
C CYS A 119 6.26 -10.23 -0.34
N TYR A 120 6.01 -11.55 -0.33
CA TYR A 120 4.73 -12.14 0.07
C TYR A 120 4.80 -12.70 1.48
N TYR A 121 3.80 -12.38 2.29
CA TYR A 121 3.62 -12.87 3.67
C TYR A 121 2.29 -13.60 3.81
N GLU A 122 2.34 -14.82 4.31
CA GLU A 122 1.15 -15.65 4.49
C GLU A 122 0.48 -15.35 5.84
N TYR A 123 -0.77 -14.94 5.77
CA TYR A 123 -1.62 -14.68 6.93
C TYR A 123 -2.75 -15.69 6.99
N PRO A 124 -3.13 -16.21 8.20
CA PRO A 124 -4.31 -17.06 8.33
C PRO A 124 -5.55 -16.36 7.78
N GLU A 125 -6.41 -17.07 7.01
CA GLU A 125 -7.59 -16.49 6.36
C GLU A 125 -8.48 -15.68 7.32
N LYS A 126 -8.66 -16.17 8.56
CA LYS A 126 -9.47 -15.51 9.60
C LYS A 126 -8.93 -14.14 10.03
N THR A 127 -7.66 -13.87 9.77
CA THR A 127 -6.97 -12.65 10.22
C THR A 127 -6.55 -11.73 9.08
N LEU A 128 -6.67 -12.21 7.84
CA LEU A 128 -6.24 -11.47 6.64
C LEU A 128 -7.03 -10.16 6.45
N GLU A 129 -8.33 -10.16 6.78
CA GLU A 129 -9.18 -8.97 6.64
C GLU A 129 -9.20 -8.09 7.91
N VAL A 130 -8.52 -8.52 8.99
CA VAL A 130 -8.51 -7.76 10.25
C VAL A 130 -7.61 -6.55 10.11
N GLY A 131 -8.16 -5.36 10.38
CA GLY A 131 -7.40 -4.12 10.35
C GLY A 131 -7.08 -3.61 8.95
N VAL A 132 -7.81 -4.04 7.93
CA VAL A 132 -7.69 -3.50 6.57
C VAL A 132 -8.36 -2.13 6.48
N GLU A 133 -7.66 -1.17 5.88
CA GLU A 133 -8.18 0.13 5.45
C GLU A 133 -7.84 0.40 3.99
N ILE A 134 -8.42 1.43 3.42
CA ILE A 134 -8.23 1.80 2.02
C ILE A 134 -7.37 3.06 1.92
N ILE A 135 -6.30 2.98 1.14
CA ILE A 135 -5.54 4.16 0.70
C ILE A 135 -6.40 4.90 -0.32
N ASN A 136 -6.73 6.15 -0.01
CA ASN A 136 -7.47 7.03 -0.91
C ASN A 136 -6.52 7.69 -1.92
N GLU A 137 -6.19 6.96 -2.97
CA GLU A 137 -5.53 7.51 -4.16
C GLU A 137 -6.61 7.71 -5.25
N PRO A 138 -6.72 8.88 -5.89
CA PRO A 138 -7.80 9.16 -6.84
C PRO A 138 -7.96 8.08 -7.92
N GLY A 139 -9.13 7.41 -7.92
CA GLY A 139 -9.46 6.33 -8.85
C GLY A 139 -8.91 4.94 -8.48
N TRP A 140 -8.27 4.79 -7.29
CA TRP A 140 -7.70 3.54 -6.80
C TRP A 140 -8.17 3.22 -5.39
N ASN A 141 -8.50 1.96 -5.15
CA ASN A 141 -8.81 1.40 -3.83
C ASN A 141 -7.71 0.40 -3.47
N ILE A 142 -6.67 0.87 -2.79
CA ILE A 142 -5.54 0.03 -2.39
C ILE A 142 -5.74 -0.36 -0.94
N LYS A 143 -5.76 -1.66 -0.65
CA LYS A 143 -5.88 -2.18 0.71
C LYS A 143 -4.53 -2.09 1.43
N VAL A 144 -4.55 -1.65 2.68
CA VAL A 144 -3.39 -1.61 3.57
C VAL A 144 -3.82 -1.98 4.99
N PHE A 145 -2.94 -2.58 5.78
CA PHE A 145 -3.22 -2.75 7.21
C PHE A 145 -3.13 -1.40 7.93
N ASN A 146 -4.07 -1.15 8.83
CA ASN A 146 -4.07 0.04 9.67
C ASN A 146 -2.90 0.04 10.67
N ARG A 147 -2.68 1.18 11.32
CA ARG A 147 -1.55 1.40 12.25
C ARG A 147 -1.47 0.33 13.34
N GLU A 148 -2.61 -0.01 13.96
CA GLU A 148 -2.68 -0.98 15.05
C GLU A 148 -2.33 -2.39 14.57
N LYS A 149 -2.90 -2.82 13.42
CA LYS A 149 -2.58 -4.12 12.85
C LYS A 149 -1.12 -4.20 12.44
N THR A 150 -0.57 -3.13 11.89
CA THR A 150 0.84 -3.07 11.48
C THR A 150 1.78 -3.17 12.68
N LEU A 151 1.46 -2.56 13.83
CA LEU A 151 2.21 -2.75 15.08
C LEU A 151 2.12 -4.20 15.59
N ILE A 152 0.94 -4.81 15.52
CA ILE A 152 0.77 -6.22 15.89
C ILE A 152 1.62 -7.12 14.99
N ASP A 153 1.73 -6.80 13.70
CA ASP A 153 2.61 -7.54 12.79
C ASP A 153 4.09 -7.44 13.18
N CYS A 154 4.55 -6.29 13.69
CA CYS A 154 5.89 -6.16 14.24
C CYS A 154 6.16 -7.14 15.40
N LEU A 155 5.13 -7.46 16.21
CA LEU A 155 5.25 -8.41 17.32
C LEU A 155 5.13 -9.87 16.89
N ILE A 156 4.33 -10.15 15.84
CA ILE A 156 4.14 -11.50 15.30
C ILE A 156 5.38 -11.94 14.50
N PHE A 157 5.92 -11.03 13.71
CA PHE A 157 7.00 -11.28 12.76
C PHE A 157 8.30 -10.59 13.18
N GLU A 158 8.53 -10.42 14.49
CA GLU A 158 9.71 -9.69 15.01
C GLU A 158 11.06 -10.19 14.46
N GLU A 159 11.16 -11.48 14.09
CA GLU A 159 12.36 -12.05 13.48
C GLU A 159 12.69 -11.48 12.08
N ILE A 160 11.71 -10.84 11.43
CA ILE A 160 11.85 -10.27 10.08
C ILE A 160 12.27 -8.81 10.13
N TYR A 161 11.92 -8.10 11.22
CA TYR A 161 12.22 -6.69 11.38
C TYR A 161 13.56 -6.46 12.08
N LEU A 162 14.19 -5.34 11.76
CA LEU A 162 15.25 -4.81 12.59
C LEU A 162 14.67 -4.27 13.90
N GLU A 163 15.41 -4.36 15.00
CA GLU A 163 14.96 -3.82 16.30
C GLU A 163 14.71 -2.31 16.23
N GLU A 164 15.52 -1.59 15.45
CA GLU A 164 15.35 -0.16 15.18
C GLU A 164 14.02 0.14 14.50
N THR A 165 13.59 -0.70 13.55
CA THR A 165 12.31 -0.54 12.84
C THR A 165 11.13 -0.73 13.79
N ILE A 166 11.21 -1.73 14.69
CA ILE A 166 10.19 -1.96 15.72
C ILE A 166 10.13 -0.76 16.67
N PHE A 167 11.30 -0.29 17.12
CA PHE A 167 11.38 0.89 17.98
C PHE A 167 10.75 2.13 17.31
N GLU A 168 11.12 2.45 16.06
CA GLU A 168 10.55 3.57 15.31
C GLU A 168 9.03 3.47 15.18
N ALA A 169 8.52 2.26 14.92
CA ALA A 169 7.09 2.01 14.78
C ALA A 169 6.32 2.30 16.08
N PHE A 170 6.82 1.84 17.22
CA PHE A 170 6.23 2.10 18.53
C PHE A 170 6.38 3.56 18.95
N ASP A 171 7.56 4.15 18.77
CA ASP A 171 7.82 5.55 19.04
C ASP A 171 6.87 6.45 18.26
N SER A 172 6.75 6.25 16.94
CA SER A 172 5.79 6.96 16.10
C SER A 172 4.35 6.78 16.58
N TYR A 173 3.98 5.57 17.02
CA TYR A 173 2.62 5.32 17.52
C TYR A 173 2.35 6.09 18.82
N LEU A 174 3.29 6.13 19.74
CA LEU A 174 3.13 6.81 21.02
C LEU A 174 3.10 8.34 20.87
N HIS A 175 3.95 8.90 20.00
CA HIS A 175 4.07 10.34 19.82
C HIS A 175 3.00 11.01 18.95
N TYR A 176 2.25 10.22 18.14
CA TYR A 176 1.17 10.75 17.29
C TYR A 176 -0.22 10.21 17.68
N PRO A 177 -0.70 10.47 18.92
CA PRO A 177 -1.89 9.82 19.48
C PRO A 177 -3.19 10.14 18.75
N LYS A 178 -3.29 11.25 18.01
CA LYS A 178 -4.52 11.66 17.31
C LYS A 178 -4.94 10.70 16.18
N LYS A 179 -4.01 9.86 15.70
CA LYS A 179 -4.26 8.90 14.62
C LYS A 179 -4.44 7.46 15.13
N ASN A 180 -4.35 7.24 16.44
CA ASN A 180 -4.24 5.94 17.05
C ASN A 180 -5.52 5.54 17.79
N ASP A 181 -5.80 4.25 17.83
CA ASP A 181 -6.86 3.65 18.65
C ASP A 181 -6.25 2.60 19.59
N PRO A 182 -5.84 2.99 20.82
CA PRO A 182 -5.26 2.05 21.78
C PRO A 182 -6.17 0.89 22.14
N ILE A 183 -7.49 1.10 22.15
CA ILE A 183 -8.46 0.02 22.43
C ILE A 183 -8.40 -1.04 21.34
N ARG A 184 -8.35 -0.59 20.09
CA ARG A 184 -8.18 -1.47 18.93
C ARG A 184 -6.86 -2.23 18.98
N LEU A 185 -5.77 -1.54 19.34
CA LEU A 185 -4.44 -2.15 19.46
C LEU A 185 -4.46 -3.32 20.47
N PHE A 186 -5.01 -3.09 21.70
CA PHE A 186 -5.12 -4.15 22.70
C PHE A 186 -6.04 -5.30 22.25
N LYS A 187 -7.18 -4.97 21.64
CA LYS A 187 -8.08 -5.97 21.08
C LYS A 187 -7.38 -6.86 20.06
N TYR A 188 -6.57 -6.27 19.18
CA TYR A 188 -5.79 -7.04 18.22
C TYR A 188 -4.70 -7.85 18.93
N ALA A 189 -4.00 -7.29 19.92
CA ALA A 189 -2.98 -8.01 20.67
C ALA A 189 -3.54 -9.27 21.35
N GLU A 190 -4.74 -9.19 21.94
CA GLU A 190 -5.46 -10.33 22.49
C GLU A 190 -5.86 -11.33 21.39
N GLN A 191 -6.47 -10.85 20.30
CA GLN A 191 -6.93 -11.69 19.19
C GLN A 191 -5.79 -12.47 18.54
N PHE A 192 -4.60 -11.88 18.45
CA PHE A 192 -3.43 -12.48 17.85
C PHE A 192 -2.49 -13.16 18.85
N GLY A 193 -2.81 -13.15 20.14
CA GLY A 193 -2.05 -13.84 21.21
C GLY A 193 -0.70 -13.20 21.51
N VAL A 194 -0.55 -11.88 21.31
CA VAL A 194 0.69 -11.12 21.53
C VAL A 194 0.55 -10.04 22.60
N ALA A 195 -0.46 -10.14 23.47
CA ALA A 195 -0.73 -9.13 24.49
C ALA A 195 0.44 -8.93 25.46
N ASP A 196 1.11 -10.01 25.88
CA ASP A 196 2.27 -9.94 26.78
C ASP A 196 3.45 -9.22 26.08
N LYS A 197 3.74 -9.58 24.83
CA LYS A 197 4.76 -8.89 24.03
C LYS A 197 4.45 -7.41 23.85
N LEU A 198 3.19 -7.06 23.57
CA LEU A 198 2.77 -5.66 23.46
C LEU A 198 3.06 -4.89 24.77
N ASN A 199 2.67 -5.45 25.93
CA ASN A 199 2.93 -4.82 27.21
C ASN A 199 4.43 -4.64 27.47
N GLU A 200 5.24 -5.66 27.18
CA GLU A 200 6.70 -5.58 27.32
C GLU A 200 7.29 -4.48 26.47
N ARG A 201 6.92 -4.38 25.18
CA ARG A 201 7.39 -3.33 24.27
C ARG A 201 6.94 -1.94 24.68
N LEU A 202 5.68 -1.77 25.11
CA LEU A 202 5.21 -0.48 25.62
C LEU A 202 5.99 -0.03 26.85
N LEU A 203 6.29 -0.94 27.78
CA LEU A 203 7.09 -0.64 28.96
C LEU A 203 8.55 -0.33 28.63
N SER A 204 9.09 -0.90 27.56
CA SER A 204 10.47 -0.68 27.13
C SER A 204 10.66 0.65 26.38
N PHE A 205 9.68 1.06 25.58
CA PHE A 205 9.81 2.20 24.68
C PHE A 205 9.11 3.46 25.14
N ALA A 206 8.12 3.35 26.03
CA ALA A 206 7.37 4.50 26.51
C ALA A 206 7.90 5.03 27.85
N SER A 207 7.91 6.35 27.99
CA SER A 207 8.11 7.00 29.31
C SER A 207 6.93 6.69 30.22
N HIS A 208 7.15 6.81 31.54
CA HIS A 208 6.09 6.59 32.54
C HIS A 208 4.85 7.47 32.28
N GLN A 209 5.06 8.69 31.80
CA GLN A 209 3.97 9.63 31.50
C GLN A 209 3.16 9.20 30.27
N GLU A 210 3.81 8.75 29.21
CA GLU A 210 3.17 8.23 28.00
C GLU A 210 2.36 6.98 28.30
N ILE A 211 2.90 6.07 29.10
CA ILE A 211 2.20 4.88 29.58
C ILE A 211 0.92 5.27 30.32
N GLN A 212 0.97 6.24 31.23
CA GLN A 212 -0.22 6.70 31.96
C GLN A 212 -1.26 7.32 31.03
N ILE A 213 -0.86 8.15 30.09
CA ILE A 213 -1.76 8.74 29.08
C ILE A 213 -2.42 7.62 28.28
N PHE A 214 -1.64 6.68 27.80
CA PHE A 214 -2.10 5.56 26.98
C PHE A 214 -3.14 4.69 27.72
N TYR A 215 -2.85 4.27 28.95
CA TYR A 215 -3.80 3.51 29.77
C TYR A 215 -5.02 4.31 30.23
N SER A 216 -4.90 5.64 30.35
CA SER A 216 -6.06 6.49 30.68
C SER A 216 -7.09 6.50 29.55
N GLN A 217 -6.64 6.44 28.29
CA GLN A 217 -7.53 6.34 27.13
C GLN A 217 -8.31 5.02 27.09
N LEU A 218 -7.74 3.93 27.62
CA LEU A 218 -8.43 2.64 27.73
C LEU A 218 -9.56 2.65 28.79
N LYS A 219 -9.48 3.53 29.79
CA LYS A 219 -10.47 3.59 30.90
C LYS A 219 -11.68 4.49 30.60
N GLN A 220 -11.63 5.30 29.54
CA GLN A 220 -12.67 6.30 29.23
C GLN A 220 -13.80 5.79 28.34
N LYS A 221 -13.85 4.49 28.03
CA LYS A 221 -14.93 3.79 27.32
C LYS A 221 -15.35 2.53 28.08
#